data_3f0f6435b4ffd7faf5a958b9cc6d5550
#
_entry.id   3f0f6435b4ffd7faf5a958b9cc6d5550
#
_cell.length_a   1.000
_cell.length_b   1.000
_cell.length_c   1.000
_cell.angle_alpha   90.00
_cell.angle_beta   90.00
_cell.angle_gamma   90.00
#
_symmetry.space_group_name_H-M   'P 1'
#
loop_
_entity.id
_entity.type
_entity.pdbx_description
1 polymer ?
#
loop_
_entity_poly.entity_id
_entity_poly.type
_entity_poly.pdbx_seq_one_letter_code
_entity_poly.pdbx_strand_id
1 'polypeptide(L)'
;MEDVGADSAVPNHAGPDSPMEGNEQNAGDVDDLKNLNGESTNSDPHTEEPGNSDAAAPADPTSVADNTLKRNRFFTLGNERGKPVNRALRGRTGQGRQELVRNRGGTKGSEEAVLRALRWLAEHQDPDGSWNFDHAGGTCDGRCNNPGNLKFAQNGATGMALLPFLGAGHTHMNGEFQSTVSKGLLYLVNSMQQTPKGSVLVDDGNMYSHGLAAITISEAYAMTQDGQLEEPAQQVLNYIMHAQDPSGGGWRYAARQRGDTSMVGWQIMALKSGSMAYLKIDPAVIRKAEEFLDSVQMDGGASYGYTGPGRRPATSAIGLLSRMYIGWSPSHPAVKRGAKQIAVWGPLPDNMYYNYYAAQVMFQHTRGKGAMWRKWNADMRTWLVDSQIKTGHETGSWFMATGHAGSGGRLYCTSLATMILEVYYRHMPILLESATASGFPD
;
A
#
# COMPACT_ATOMS: atom_id res chain seq x y z
N MET A 1 22.47 59.92 -46.78
CA MET A 1 22.16 61.00 -45.84
C MET A 1 21.69 60.28 -44.60
N GLU A 2 22.65 60.02 -43.76
CA GLU A 2 22.90 60.64 -42.46
C GLU A 2 21.93 60.06 -41.42
N ASP A 3 22.33 59.28 -40.53
CA ASP A 3 23.43 59.27 -39.55
C ASP A 3 22.82 59.58 -38.15
N VAL A 4 23.45 59.00 -37.16
CA VAL A 4 23.44 59.22 -35.71
C VAL A 4 22.29 58.56 -34.92
N GLY A 5 22.45 57.56 -34.08
CA GLY A 5 23.46 57.30 -33.05
C GLY A 5 22.95 57.70 -31.70
N ALA A 6 22.88 56.74 -30.76
CA ALA A 6 23.27 56.86 -29.35
C ALA A 6 22.68 55.74 -28.48
N ASP A 7 23.49 54.94 -28.12
CA ASP A 7 23.94 54.43 -26.82
C ASP A 7 23.09 54.83 -25.58
N SER A 8 22.57 53.88 -24.87
CA SER A 8 22.43 53.98 -23.40
C SER A 8 22.35 52.60 -22.74
N ALA A 9 23.27 52.42 -21.84
CA ALA A 9 23.67 51.30 -21.06
C ALA A 9 22.56 50.66 -20.22
N VAL A 10 22.63 49.32 -20.15
CA VAL A 10 21.96 48.47 -19.15
C VAL A 10 22.85 48.44 -17.88
N PRO A 11 22.32 48.61 -16.69
CA PRO A 11 23.07 48.26 -15.49
C PRO A 11 22.87 46.78 -15.16
N ASN A 12 24.00 46.08 -15.09
CA ASN A 12 24.14 44.80 -14.41
C ASN A 12 23.77 44.93 -12.92
N HIS A 13 22.84 44.14 -12.45
CA HIS A 13 22.76 43.77 -11.05
C HIS A 13 23.00 42.27 -10.89
N ALA A 14 24.21 41.93 -10.51
CA ALA A 14 24.57 40.64 -9.94
C ALA A 14 23.90 40.53 -8.57
N GLY A 15 23.04 39.52 -8.42
CA GLY A 15 22.57 39.01 -7.13
C GLY A 15 23.41 37.78 -6.75
N PRO A 16 23.60 37.51 -5.44
CA PRO A 16 24.64 36.63 -4.96
C PRO A 16 24.33 35.16 -5.21
N ASP A 17 25.35 34.45 -5.68
CA ASP A 17 25.47 33.01 -5.71
C ASP A 17 25.17 32.41 -4.33
N SER A 18 24.14 31.59 -4.23
CA SER A 18 23.98 30.61 -3.20
C SER A 18 24.29 29.23 -3.78
N PRO A 19 25.20 28.46 -3.16
CA PRO A 19 25.54 27.15 -3.66
C PRO A 19 24.31 26.25 -3.55
N MET A 20 23.98 25.59 -4.64
CA MET A 20 23.11 24.42 -4.67
C MET A 20 23.79 23.34 -3.83
N GLU A 21 23.37 23.15 -2.60
CA GLU A 21 23.71 21.98 -1.83
C GLU A 21 23.11 20.74 -2.53
N GLY A 22 24.02 19.90 -3.00
CA GLY A 22 23.72 18.70 -3.75
C GLY A 22 23.14 17.63 -2.85
N ASN A 23 22.12 17.03 -3.32
CA ASN A 23 21.87 15.60 -3.51
C ASN A 23 22.27 14.62 -2.37
N GLU A 24 22.02 14.92 -1.10
CA GLU A 24 22.09 13.92 -0.02
C GLU A 24 20.72 13.43 0.49
N GLN A 25 19.62 13.80 -0.19
CA GLN A 25 18.26 13.54 0.34
C GLN A 25 17.62 12.21 -0.14
N ASN A 26 18.27 11.44 -1.01
CA ASN A 26 17.72 10.16 -1.49
C ASN A 26 18.28 8.91 -0.78
N ALA A 27 19.30 9.02 0.05
CA ALA A 27 19.93 7.85 0.68
C ALA A 27 19.07 7.18 1.77
N GLY A 28 18.13 7.89 2.38
CA GLY A 28 17.30 7.34 3.45
C GLY A 28 16.16 6.41 3.00
N ASP A 29 15.64 6.63 1.80
CA ASP A 29 14.54 5.80 1.26
C ASP A 29 15.01 4.45 0.68
N VAL A 30 16.31 4.33 0.39
CA VAL A 30 16.89 3.10 -0.21
C VAL A 30 17.35 2.10 0.84
N ASP A 31 17.77 2.56 2.03
CA ASP A 31 18.24 1.68 3.10
C ASP A 31 17.10 0.96 3.85
N ASP A 32 15.87 1.46 3.75
CA ASP A 32 14.74 0.90 4.48
C ASP A 32 14.32 -0.50 4.02
N LEU A 33 14.56 -0.85 2.75
CA LEU A 33 14.30 -2.21 2.25
C LEU A 33 15.53 -3.13 2.30
N LYS A 34 16.75 -2.60 2.42
CA LYS A 34 17.95 -3.44 2.62
C LYS A 34 17.95 -4.12 3.99
N ASN A 35 17.28 -3.53 4.97
CA ASN A 35 17.07 -4.16 6.29
C ASN A 35 15.98 -5.24 6.31
N LEU A 36 15.42 -5.61 5.16
CA LEU A 36 14.52 -6.76 5.03
C LEU A 36 15.27 -8.10 5.19
N ASN A 37 16.59 -8.10 4.95
CA ASN A 37 17.46 -9.26 5.19
C ASN A 37 18.20 -9.09 6.53
N GLY A 38 17.45 -9.14 7.63
CA GLY A 38 18.03 -9.07 8.97
C GLY A 38 18.88 -10.29 9.29
N GLU A 39 20.17 -10.22 9.09
CA GLU A 39 21.13 -11.10 9.76
C GLU A 39 21.08 -10.79 11.26
N SER A 40 20.49 -11.71 12.02
CA SER A 40 20.58 -11.75 13.47
C SER A 40 21.94 -12.26 13.87
N THR A 41 22.92 -11.35 14.01
CA THR A 41 24.15 -11.64 14.72
C THR A 41 23.97 -11.25 16.20
N ASN A 42 23.59 -12.21 17.02
CA ASN A 42 23.86 -12.16 18.46
C ASN A 42 24.83 -13.30 18.79
N SER A 43 26.09 -12.93 18.90
CA SER A 43 27.11 -13.70 19.60
C SER A 43 27.15 -13.23 21.04
N ASP A 44 26.80 -14.10 21.97
CA ASP A 44 27.41 -14.11 23.30
C ASP A 44 27.41 -15.53 23.86
N PRO A 45 28.55 -15.99 24.42
CA PRO A 45 28.76 -17.35 24.82
C PRO A 45 28.58 -17.53 26.34
N HIS A 46 27.73 -18.44 26.76
CA HIS A 46 27.93 -19.13 28.05
C HIS A 46 27.47 -20.57 27.97
N THR A 47 28.44 -21.41 28.25
CA THR A 47 28.46 -22.83 28.55
C THR A 47 27.43 -23.23 29.63
N GLU A 48 26.78 -24.38 29.45
CA GLU A 48 26.86 -25.61 30.24
C GLU A 48 25.77 -26.62 29.85
N GLU A 49 26.22 -27.87 29.68
CA GLU A 49 25.47 -29.09 29.44
C GLU A 49 24.99 -29.74 30.75
N PRO A 50 24.41 -30.97 30.73
CA PRO A 50 23.41 -31.60 29.84
C PRO A 50 22.22 -32.19 30.62
N GLY A 51 21.16 -32.57 29.95
CA GLY A 51 20.22 -33.53 30.59
C GLY A 51 18.88 -33.72 29.91
N ASN A 52 18.78 -34.81 29.29
CA ASN A 52 17.69 -35.78 29.20
C ASN A 52 16.75 -35.70 27.97
N SER A 53 16.90 -36.80 27.23
CA SER A 53 16.04 -37.29 26.18
C SER A 53 14.62 -37.62 26.66
N ASP A 54 13.62 -37.12 25.94
CA ASP A 54 12.36 -37.83 25.77
C ASP A 54 11.92 -37.73 24.32
N ALA A 55 11.86 -38.86 23.66
CA ALA A 55 11.46 -39.02 22.29
C ALA A 55 9.97 -38.79 22.15
N ALA A 56 9.59 -37.75 21.39
CA ALA A 56 8.22 -37.57 20.97
C ALA A 56 7.85 -38.62 19.93
N ALA A 57 6.73 -39.32 20.16
CA ALA A 57 6.15 -40.29 19.26
C ALA A 57 5.74 -39.64 17.93
N PRO A 58 5.76 -40.37 16.78
CA PRO A 58 5.39 -39.84 15.48
C PRO A 58 3.92 -39.42 15.46
N ALA A 59 3.66 -38.21 14.96
CA ALA A 59 2.31 -37.67 14.78
C ALA A 59 1.51 -38.53 13.79
N ASP A 60 0.27 -38.86 14.16
CA ASP A 60 -0.68 -39.66 13.39
C ASP A 60 -0.99 -38.97 12.05
N PRO A 61 -0.80 -39.64 10.89
CA PRO A 61 -1.04 -39.06 9.56
C PRO A 61 -2.52 -38.74 9.27
N THR A 62 -3.45 -39.16 10.13
CA THR A 62 -4.90 -38.88 9.99
C THR A 62 -5.27 -37.43 10.31
N SER A 63 -4.48 -36.71 11.10
CA SER A 63 -4.76 -35.31 11.47
C SER A 63 -4.48 -34.30 10.35
N VAL A 64 -3.59 -34.63 9.39
CA VAL A 64 -3.25 -33.75 8.27
C VAL A 64 -4.34 -33.76 7.20
N ALA A 65 -4.97 -34.93 6.96
CA ALA A 65 -6.04 -35.09 5.97
C ALA A 65 -7.33 -34.35 6.37
N ASP A 66 -7.68 -34.33 7.66
CA ASP A 66 -8.89 -33.67 8.15
C ASP A 66 -8.77 -32.12 8.12
N ASN A 67 -7.57 -31.59 8.34
CA ASN A 67 -7.32 -30.16 8.21
C ASN A 67 -7.33 -29.68 6.73
N THR A 68 -6.92 -30.52 5.78
CA THR A 68 -6.95 -30.19 4.35
C THR A 68 -8.38 -30.17 3.80
N LEU A 69 -9.25 -31.06 4.28
CA LEU A 69 -10.67 -31.09 3.91
C LEU A 69 -11.47 -29.93 4.50
N LYS A 70 -11.14 -29.45 5.70
CA LYS A 70 -11.73 -28.24 6.30
C LYS A 70 -11.28 -26.98 5.58
N ARG A 71 -10.04 -26.93 5.07
CA ARG A 71 -9.50 -25.79 4.31
C ARG A 71 -10.13 -25.67 2.90
N ASN A 72 -10.43 -26.77 2.24
CA ASN A 72 -11.08 -26.75 0.91
C ASN A 72 -12.55 -26.29 0.93
N ARG A 73 -13.18 -26.13 2.10
CA ARG A 73 -14.53 -25.57 2.24
C ARG A 73 -14.58 -24.05 2.27
N PHE A 74 -13.44 -23.37 2.32
CA PHE A 74 -13.35 -21.93 2.55
C PHE A 74 -14.05 -21.07 1.47
N PHE A 75 -14.22 -21.58 0.26
CA PHE A 75 -14.87 -20.84 -0.84
C PHE A 75 -16.03 -21.60 -1.53
N THR A 76 -16.59 -22.62 -0.89
CA THR A 76 -17.66 -23.43 -1.49
C THR A 76 -19.07 -23.15 -0.96
N LEU A 77 -19.23 -22.30 0.05
CA LEU A 77 -20.53 -22.03 0.65
C LEU A 77 -20.94 -20.58 0.41
N GLY A 78 -22.00 -20.43 -0.39
CA GLY A 78 -22.59 -19.16 -0.72
C GLY A 78 -23.39 -18.54 0.44
N ASN A 79 -23.45 -17.22 0.41
CA ASN A 79 -24.52 -16.36 0.91
C ASN A 79 -25.08 -16.64 2.31
N GLU A 80 -24.31 -16.47 3.35
CA GLU A 80 -24.89 -15.90 4.55
C GLU A 80 -25.11 -14.40 4.29
N ARG A 81 -26.31 -13.89 4.59
CA ARG A 81 -26.63 -12.47 4.42
C ARG A 81 -25.78 -11.65 5.42
N GLY A 82 -24.61 -11.24 4.96
CA GLY A 82 -23.69 -10.41 5.73
C GLY A 82 -24.21 -8.98 5.97
N LYS A 83 -23.48 -8.23 6.74
CA LYS A 83 -23.67 -6.79 6.93
C LYS A 83 -23.67 -6.08 5.56
N PRO A 84 -24.36 -4.95 5.39
CA PRO A 84 -24.39 -4.25 4.09
C PRO A 84 -22.97 -3.76 3.72
N VAL A 85 -22.58 -4.02 2.46
CA VAL A 85 -21.30 -3.51 1.91
C VAL A 85 -21.21 -2.00 2.13
N ASN A 86 -20.09 -1.54 2.67
CA ASN A 86 -19.87 -0.12 2.95
C ASN A 86 -20.03 0.69 1.67
N ARG A 87 -20.79 1.79 1.77
CA ARG A 87 -21.10 2.66 0.63
C ARG A 87 -19.85 3.17 -0.09
N ALA A 88 -18.74 3.39 0.64
CA ALA A 88 -17.47 3.82 0.07
C ALA A 88 -16.86 2.83 -0.92
N LEU A 89 -17.21 1.54 -0.84
CA LEU A 89 -16.70 0.48 -1.72
C LEU A 89 -17.59 0.20 -2.93
N ARG A 90 -18.84 0.68 -2.92
CA ARG A 90 -19.80 0.44 -4.02
C ARG A 90 -19.43 1.13 -5.33
N GLY A 91 -18.52 2.13 -5.30
CA GLY A 91 -18.07 2.85 -6.49
C GLY A 91 -17.09 2.08 -7.37
N ARG A 92 -16.63 0.90 -6.95
CA ARG A 92 -15.62 0.11 -7.68
C ARG A 92 -16.18 -0.68 -8.87
N THR A 93 -17.51 -0.80 -9.01
CA THR A 93 -18.16 -1.66 -10.02
C THR A 93 -19.23 -0.92 -10.82
N GLY A 94 -19.58 -1.46 -12.00
CA GLY A 94 -20.73 -1.07 -12.80
C GLY A 94 -20.75 0.41 -13.24
N GLN A 95 -21.94 0.96 -13.34
CA GLN A 95 -22.14 2.36 -13.77
C GLN A 95 -21.47 3.36 -12.82
N GLY A 96 -21.46 3.09 -11.51
CA GLY A 96 -20.81 3.96 -10.53
C GLY A 96 -19.33 4.16 -10.80
N ARG A 97 -18.59 3.10 -11.18
CA ARG A 97 -17.19 3.19 -11.60
C ARG A 97 -17.04 4.09 -12.84
N GLN A 98 -17.85 3.86 -13.87
CA GLN A 98 -17.77 4.64 -15.11
C GLN A 98 -18.04 6.12 -14.89
N GLU A 99 -19.01 6.47 -14.03
CA GLU A 99 -19.29 7.85 -13.66
C GLU A 99 -18.13 8.50 -12.90
N LEU A 100 -17.53 7.78 -11.93
CA LEU A 100 -16.38 8.26 -11.19
C LEU A 100 -15.18 8.50 -12.10
N VAL A 101 -14.88 7.56 -13.00
CA VAL A 101 -13.80 7.71 -13.99
C VAL A 101 -14.02 8.99 -14.81
N ARG A 102 -15.19 9.14 -15.44
CA ARG A 102 -15.50 10.32 -16.27
C ARG A 102 -15.45 11.64 -15.50
N ASN A 103 -16.06 11.65 -14.30
CA ASN A 103 -16.25 12.89 -13.53
C ASN A 103 -15.03 13.29 -12.71
N ARG A 104 -14.05 12.40 -12.53
CA ARG A 104 -12.86 12.62 -11.71
C ARG A 104 -11.55 12.66 -12.49
N GLY A 105 -11.63 12.54 -13.82
CA GLY A 105 -10.49 12.76 -14.72
C GLY A 105 -9.77 11.49 -15.18
N GLY A 106 -10.39 10.33 -15.00
CA GLY A 106 -9.98 9.11 -15.69
C GLY A 106 -10.35 9.16 -17.19
N THR A 107 -9.76 8.27 -17.97
CA THR A 107 -9.96 8.17 -19.42
C THR A 107 -10.12 6.72 -19.83
N LYS A 108 -10.60 6.49 -21.07
CA LYS A 108 -10.60 5.14 -21.65
C LYS A 108 -9.18 4.54 -21.64
N GLY A 109 -8.15 5.35 -21.97
CA GLY A 109 -6.76 4.90 -21.96
C GLY A 109 -6.25 4.48 -20.57
N SER A 110 -6.66 5.19 -19.49
CA SER A 110 -6.31 4.77 -18.12
C SER A 110 -7.00 3.47 -17.73
N GLU A 111 -8.28 3.28 -18.10
CA GLU A 111 -9.00 2.03 -17.81
C GLU A 111 -8.44 0.84 -18.61
N GLU A 112 -8.05 1.04 -19.86
CA GLU A 112 -7.36 0.04 -20.65
C GLU A 112 -5.98 -0.30 -20.07
N ALA A 113 -5.26 0.69 -19.52
CA ALA A 113 -3.99 0.46 -18.84
C ALA A 113 -4.17 -0.37 -17.57
N VAL A 114 -5.19 -0.08 -16.76
CA VAL A 114 -5.56 -0.91 -15.60
C VAL A 114 -5.86 -2.35 -16.03
N LEU A 115 -6.71 -2.54 -17.03
CA LEU A 115 -7.06 -3.89 -17.49
C LEU A 115 -5.84 -4.69 -17.98
N ARG A 116 -4.92 -4.06 -18.74
CA ARG A 116 -3.68 -4.73 -19.17
C ARG A 116 -2.80 -5.12 -17.97
N ALA A 117 -2.74 -4.26 -16.95
CA ALA A 117 -1.99 -4.56 -15.74
C ALA A 117 -2.57 -5.73 -14.95
N LEU A 118 -3.90 -5.77 -14.80
CA LEU A 118 -4.57 -6.90 -14.14
C LEU A 118 -4.34 -8.22 -14.89
N ARG A 119 -4.33 -8.21 -16.22
CA ARG A 119 -3.99 -9.39 -17.02
C ARG A 119 -2.54 -9.83 -16.79
N TRP A 120 -1.59 -8.89 -16.81
CA TRP A 120 -0.19 -9.21 -16.50
C TRP A 120 -0.05 -9.81 -15.10
N LEU A 121 -0.69 -9.21 -14.08
CA LEU A 121 -0.68 -9.76 -12.71
C LEU A 121 -1.30 -11.16 -12.67
N ALA A 122 -2.43 -11.40 -13.35
CA ALA A 122 -3.07 -12.71 -13.37
C ALA A 122 -2.20 -13.78 -14.06
N GLU A 123 -1.50 -13.43 -15.13
CA GLU A 123 -0.57 -14.30 -15.85
C GLU A 123 0.71 -14.62 -15.05
N HIS A 124 0.99 -13.86 -14.00
CA HIS A 124 2.14 -14.04 -13.11
C HIS A 124 1.77 -14.63 -11.75
N GLN A 125 0.53 -15.10 -11.57
CA GLN A 125 0.12 -15.84 -10.38
C GLN A 125 0.69 -17.25 -10.42
N ASP A 126 1.33 -17.67 -9.34
CA ASP A 126 1.85 -19.01 -9.19
C ASP A 126 0.73 -20.05 -8.99
N PRO A 127 0.96 -21.35 -9.29
CA PRO A 127 -0.07 -22.38 -9.21
C PRO A 127 -0.72 -22.54 -7.84
N ASP A 128 0.02 -22.22 -6.74
CA ASP A 128 -0.50 -22.23 -5.37
C ASP A 128 -1.38 -21.02 -5.02
N GLY A 129 -1.49 -20.06 -5.95
CA GLY A 129 -2.28 -18.85 -5.79
C GLY A 129 -1.47 -17.64 -5.30
N SER A 130 -0.20 -17.79 -4.98
CA SER A 130 0.68 -16.71 -4.54
C SER A 130 1.23 -15.87 -5.69
N TRP A 131 1.91 -14.80 -5.33
CA TRP A 131 2.87 -14.07 -6.15
C TRP A 131 4.18 -13.92 -5.41
N ASN A 132 5.26 -13.74 -6.18
CA ASN A 132 6.57 -13.48 -5.64
C ASN A 132 7.13 -12.18 -6.25
N PHE A 133 7.81 -11.36 -5.45
CA PHE A 133 8.52 -10.19 -5.98
C PHE A 133 9.60 -10.62 -6.97
N ASP A 134 10.28 -11.75 -6.72
CA ASP A 134 11.10 -12.43 -7.73
C ASP A 134 10.21 -13.30 -8.64
N HIS A 135 9.44 -12.62 -9.50
CA HIS A 135 8.49 -13.28 -10.40
C HIS A 135 9.16 -14.14 -11.49
N ALA A 136 10.48 -14.03 -11.67
CA ALA A 136 11.20 -14.75 -12.72
C ALA A 136 11.25 -16.27 -12.46
N GLY A 137 11.24 -16.69 -11.20
CA GLY A 137 11.32 -18.10 -10.82
C GLY A 137 10.02 -18.88 -10.84
N GLY A 138 8.86 -18.21 -11.03
CA GLY A 138 7.53 -18.82 -11.02
C GLY A 138 6.95 -19.02 -12.43
N THR A 139 5.65 -18.83 -12.55
CA THR A 139 4.88 -18.95 -13.80
C THR A 139 5.43 -18.10 -14.95
N CYS A 140 6.14 -17.02 -14.64
CA CYS A 140 6.80 -16.16 -15.63
C CYS A 140 7.92 -16.90 -16.40
N ASP A 141 8.62 -17.83 -15.79
CA ASP A 141 9.72 -18.62 -16.38
C ASP A 141 10.79 -17.72 -17.05
N GLY A 142 11.22 -16.67 -16.37
CA GLY A 142 12.24 -15.75 -16.83
C GLY A 142 11.90 -14.87 -18.04
N ARG A 143 10.64 -14.88 -18.52
CA ARG A 143 10.24 -14.13 -19.72
C ARG A 143 10.11 -12.61 -19.49
N CYS A 144 10.02 -12.16 -18.23
CA CYS A 144 10.06 -10.75 -17.87
C CYS A 144 11.39 -10.39 -17.23
N ASN A 145 11.87 -9.17 -17.52
CA ASN A 145 13.03 -8.61 -16.86
C ASN A 145 12.65 -7.94 -15.53
N ASN A 146 13.68 -7.58 -14.76
CA ASN A 146 13.58 -6.79 -13.53
C ASN A 146 12.72 -7.46 -12.45
N PRO A 147 13.04 -8.71 -12.06
CA PRO A 147 12.49 -9.28 -10.85
C PRO A 147 12.94 -8.49 -9.62
N GLY A 148 12.16 -8.54 -8.54
CA GLY A 148 12.59 -8.07 -7.24
C GLY A 148 13.56 -9.06 -6.58
N ASN A 149 14.18 -8.64 -5.49
CA ASN A 149 15.11 -9.51 -4.73
C ASN A 149 14.51 -10.06 -3.42
N LEU A 150 13.28 -9.69 -3.08
CA LEU A 150 12.56 -10.17 -1.89
C LEU A 150 11.91 -11.54 -2.16
N LYS A 151 12.72 -12.58 -2.27
CA LYS A 151 12.28 -13.92 -2.70
C LYS A 151 11.33 -14.62 -1.74
N PHE A 152 11.41 -14.32 -0.45
CA PHE A 152 10.66 -15.00 0.61
C PHE A 152 9.60 -14.10 1.26
N ALA A 153 9.25 -12.97 0.63
CA ALA A 153 8.18 -12.07 1.04
C ALA A 153 6.86 -12.34 0.29
N GLN A 154 6.48 -13.61 0.17
CA GLN A 154 5.35 -14.05 -0.66
C GLN A 154 4.00 -13.55 -0.14
N ASN A 155 3.80 -13.45 1.19
CA ASN A 155 2.58 -12.87 1.76
C ASN A 155 2.43 -11.40 1.35
N GLY A 156 3.54 -10.65 1.39
CA GLY A 156 3.57 -9.26 0.96
C GLY A 156 3.34 -9.10 -0.54
N ALA A 157 4.00 -9.90 -1.37
CA ALA A 157 3.85 -9.90 -2.81
C ALA A 157 2.40 -10.26 -3.22
N THR A 158 1.84 -11.30 -2.60
CA THR A 158 0.46 -11.74 -2.84
C THR A 158 -0.55 -10.67 -2.40
N GLY A 159 -0.37 -10.09 -1.22
CA GLY A 159 -1.20 -8.97 -0.76
C GLY A 159 -1.14 -7.79 -1.73
N MET A 160 0.06 -7.38 -2.12
CA MET A 160 0.26 -6.27 -3.04
C MET A 160 -0.33 -6.53 -4.44
N ALA A 161 -0.20 -7.74 -4.98
CA ALA A 161 -0.75 -8.10 -6.29
C ALA A 161 -2.28 -8.19 -6.31
N LEU A 162 -2.91 -8.58 -5.20
CA LEU A 162 -4.36 -8.67 -5.07
C LEU A 162 -5.05 -7.31 -4.96
N LEU A 163 -4.38 -6.31 -4.38
CA LEU A 163 -4.97 -4.99 -4.15
C LEU A 163 -5.47 -4.30 -5.43
N PRO A 164 -4.79 -4.33 -6.59
CA PRO A 164 -5.33 -3.84 -7.85
C PRO A 164 -6.63 -4.52 -8.29
N PHE A 165 -6.73 -5.85 -8.17
CA PHE A 165 -7.98 -6.54 -8.52
C PHE A 165 -9.15 -6.08 -7.67
N LEU A 166 -8.95 -6.00 -6.35
CA LEU A 166 -9.96 -5.48 -5.42
C LEU A 166 -10.28 -4.01 -5.71
N GLY A 167 -9.27 -3.20 -6.02
CA GLY A 167 -9.43 -1.81 -6.43
C GLY A 167 -10.31 -1.67 -7.66
N ALA A 168 -10.11 -2.50 -8.67
CA ALA A 168 -10.90 -2.55 -9.89
C ALA A 168 -12.28 -3.23 -9.72
N GLY A 169 -12.62 -3.69 -8.52
CA GLY A 169 -13.92 -4.26 -8.21
C GLY A 169 -14.05 -5.77 -8.44
N HIS A 170 -12.94 -6.45 -8.74
CA HIS A 170 -12.91 -7.91 -8.83
C HIS A 170 -12.75 -8.52 -7.44
N THR A 171 -13.54 -9.52 -7.12
CA THR A 171 -13.52 -10.23 -5.84
C THR A 171 -13.46 -11.73 -6.06
N HIS A 172 -13.26 -12.51 -5.00
CA HIS A 172 -13.40 -13.98 -5.04
C HIS A 172 -14.83 -14.45 -5.35
N MET A 173 -15.82 -13.56 -5.33
CA MET A 173 -17.22 -13.85 -5.62
C MET A 173 -17.65 -13.36 -7.00
N ASN A 174 -17.00 -12.34 -7.57
CA ASN A 174 -17.43 -11.69 -8.80
C ASN A 174 -16.27 -11.10 -9.61
N GLY A 175 -16.49 -11.02 -10.93
CA GLY A 175 -15.62 -10.31 -11.87
C GLY A 175 -14.78 -11.24 -12.75
N GLU A 176 -14.19 -10.69 -13.81
CA GLU A 176 -13.38 -11.42 -14.79
C GLU A 176 -12.22 -12.20 -14.12
N PHE A 177 -11.65 -11.67 -13.04
CA PHE A 177 -10.51 -12.24 -12.32
C PHE A 177 -10.92 -12.97 -11.02
N GLN A 178 -12.17 -13.44 -10.92
CA GLN A 178 -12.68 -14.12 -9.72
C GLN A 178 -11.79 -15.27 -9.28
N SER A 179 -11.37 -16.14 -10.19
CA SER A 179 -10.51 -17.29 -9.87
C SER A 179 -9.14 -16.87 -9.33
N THR A 180 -8.53 -15.85 -9.95
CA THR A 180 -7.25 -15.29 -9.53
C THR A 180 -7.35 -14.72 -8.11
N VAL A 181 -8.37 -13.91 -7.84
CA VAL A 181 -8.59 -13.33 -6.50
C VAL A 181 -8.86 -14.41 -5.47
N SER A 182 -9.69 -15.41 -5.82
CA SER A 182 -10.02 -16.54 -4.94
C SER A 182 -8.78 -17.33 -4.52
N LYS A 183 -7.91 -17.69 -5.47
CA LYS A 183 -6.67 -18.44 -5.19
C LYS A 183 -5.71 -17.63 -4.30
N GLY A 184 -5.52 -16.35 -4.61
CA GLY A 184 -4.62 -15.50 -3.81
C GLY A 184 -5.11 -15.27 -2.38
N LEU A 185 -6.42 -15.05 -2.18
CA LEU A 185 -7.00 -14.96 -0.85
C LEU A 185 -6.89 -16.27 -0.09
N LEU A 186 -7.13 -17.40 -0.76
CA LEU A 186 -6.96 -18.73 -0.16
C LEU A 186 -5.51 -18.95 0.29
N TYR A 187 -4.53 -18.57 -0.55
CA TYR A 187 -3.12 -18.62 -0.18
C TYR A 187 -2.85 -17.81 1.10
N LEU A 188 -3.27 -16.54 1.15
CA LEU A 188 -3.05 -15.70 2.33
C LEU A 188 -3.68 -16.28 3.58
N VAL A 189 -4.92 -16.74 3.51
CA VAL A 189 -5.62 -17.31 4.66
C VAL A 189 -4.96 -18.61 5.14
N ASN A 190 -4.50 -19.46 4.22
CA ASN A 190 -3.77 -20.68 4.56
C ASN A 190 -2.37 -20.42 5.14
N SER A 191 -1.76 -19.29 4.80
CA SER A 191 -0.44 -18.88 5.31
C SER A 191 -0.52 -18.24 6.70
N MET A 192 -1.72 -17.98 7.24
CA MET A 192 -1.91 -17.36 8.55
C MET A 192 -1.39 -18.26 9.67
N GLN A 193 -0.44 -17.76 10.45
CA GLN A 193 0.06 -18.41 11.65
C GLN A 193 -0.73 -17.91 12.86
N GLN A 194 -1.43 -18.81 13.52
CA GLN A 194 -2.27 -18.47 14.69
C GLN A 194 -1.42 -18.19 15.93
N THR A 195 -1.70 -17.09 16.62
CA THR A 195 -1.10 -16.76 17.91
C THR A 195 -2.19 -16.31 18.90
N PRO A 196 -1.91 -16.28 20.22
CA PRO A 196 -2.85 -15.73 21.20
C PRO A 196 -3.18 -14.24 21.01
N LYS A 197 -2.44 -13.54 20.13
CA LYS A 197 -2.55 -12.09 19.86
C LYS A 197 -3.15 -11.78 18.50
N GLY A 198 -3.61 -12.78 17.78
CA GLY A 198 -4.09 -12.68 16.41
C GLY A 198 -3.26 -13.52 15.47
N SER A 199 -3.60 -13.48 14.18
CA SER A 199 -2.92 -14.27 13.16
C SER A 199 -1.83 -13.45 12.46
N VAL A 200 -0.69 -14.09 12.24
CA VAL A 200 0.52 -13.48 11.70
C VAL A 200 0.71 -13.88 10.25
N LEU A 201 1.00 -12.92 9.39
CA LEU A 201 1.40 -13.08 8.00
C LEU A 201 2.77 -12.43 7.75
N VAL A 202 3.57 -12.34 8.80
CA VAL A 202 4.98 -11.94 8.69
C VAL A 202 5.74 -13.10 8.08
N ASP A 203 6.46 -12.80 7.02
CA ASP A 203 7.48 -13.63 6.38
C ASP A 203 8.78 -12.82 6.31
N ASP A 204 9.70 -13.13 5.41
CA ASP A 204 10.93 -12.33 5.24
C ASP A 204 10.66 -10.88 4.81
N GLY A 205 9.43 -10.55 4.38
CA GLY A 205 8.96 -9.20 4.15
C GLY A 205 8.52 -8.45 5.41
N ASN A 206 8.68 -9.04 6.60
CA ASN A 206 8.41 -8.47 7.92
C ASN A 206 6.97 -7.90 8.08
N MET A 207 6.78 -6.83 8.86
CA MET A 207 5.47 -6.18 9.06
C MET A 207 4.91 -5.50 7.80
N TYR A 208 5.71 -5.28 6.73
CA TYR A 208 5.18 -4.87 5.42
C TYR A 208 4.33 -5.97 4.79
N SER A 209 4.83 -7.22 4.78
CA SER A 209 4.05 -8.36 4.29
C SER A 209 2.75 -8.51 5.05
N HIS A 210 2.82 -8.43 6.39
CA HIS A 210 1.63 -8.52 7.23
C HIS A 210 0.62 -7.40 6.94
N GLY A 211 1.08 -6.14 6.85
CA GLY A 211 0.23 -4.99 6.57
C GLY A 211 -0.48 -5.09 5.22
N LEU A 212 0.26 -5.44 4.15
CA LEU A 212 -0.29 -5.62 2.80
C LEU A 212 -1.32 -6.74 2.74
N ALA A 213 -1.02 -7.90 3.33
CA ALA A 213 -1.94 -9.02 3.41
C ALA A 213 -3.20 -8.67 4.24
N ALA A 214 -3.02 -7.95 5.37
CA ALA A 214 -4.14 -7.52 6.21
C ALA A 214 -5.07 -6.52 5.50
N ILE A 215 -4.53 -5.55 4.74
CA ILE A 215 -5.34 -4.66 3.90
C ILE A 215 -6.17 -5.50 2.92
N THR A 216 -5.53 -6.45 2.24
CA THR A 216 -6.14 -7.27 1.20
C THR A 216 -7.29 -8.12 1.74
N ILE A 217 -7.08 -8.85 2.85
CA ILE A 217 -8.12 -9.68 3.46
C ILE A 217 -9.26 -8.80 3.98
N SER A 218 -8.94 -7.67 4.62
CA SER A 218 -9.95 -6.73 5.13
C SER A 218 -10.76 -6.06 4.01
N GLU A 219 -10.13 -5.65 2.90
CA GLU A 219 -10.84 -5.09 1.73
C GLU A 219 -11.72 -6.15 1.05
N ALA A 220 -11.23 -7.38 0.89
CA ALA A 220 -12.02 -8.47 0.33
C ALA A 220 -13.27 -8.75 1.18
N TYR A 221 -13.12 -8.81 2.51
CA TYR A 221 -14.25 -8.92 3.43
C TYR A 221 -15.18 -7.71 3.32
N ALA A 222 -14.64 -6.50 3.36
CA ALA A 222 -15.43 -5.27 3.27
C ALA A 222 -16.28 -5.18 1.98
N MET A 223 -15.77 -5.71 0.86
CA MET A 223 -16.44 -5.70 -0.44
C MET A 223 -17.50 -6.79 -0.59
N THR A 224 -17.33 -7.92 0.06
CA THR A 224 -18.18 -9.10 -0.15
C THR A 224 -19.08 -9.42 1.03
N GLN A 225 -18.65 -9.05 2.26
CA GLN A 225 -19.26 -9.48 3.52
C GLN A 225 -19.38 -11.02 3.60
N ASP A 226 -18.40 -11.71 3.01
CA ASP A 226 -18.32 -13.18 3.13
C ASP A 226 -17.94 -13.54 4.57
N GLY A 227 -18.86 -14.22 5.26
CA GLY A 227 -18.65 -14.62 6.66
C GLY A 227 -17.40 -15.46 6.90
N GLN A 228 -16.89 -16.13 5.87
CA GLN A 228 -15.67 -16.92 5.95
C GLN A 228 -14.39 -16.04 6.05
N LEU A 229 -14.46 -14.79 5.61
CA LEU A 229 -13.36 -13.82 5.72
C LEU A 229 -13.45 -12.96 6.99
N GLU A 230 -14.57 -12.96 7.74
CA GLU A 230 -14.73 -12.10 8.91
C GLU A 230 -13.67 -12.39 9.98
N GLU A 231 -13.56 -13.65 10.40
CA GLU A 231 -12.57 -14.06 11.41
C GLU A 231 -11.12 -13.90 10.94
N PRO A 232 -10.71 -14.36 9.74
CA PRO A 232 -9.39 -14.08 9.21
C PRO A 232 -9.03 -12.58 9.19
N ALA A 233 -9.94 -11.72 8.73
CA ALA A 233 -9.73 -10.29 8.70
C ALA A 233 -9.59 -9.70 10.11
N GLN A 234 -10.41 -10.10 11.07
CA GLN A 234 -10.29 -9.64 12.44
C GLN A 234 -8.97 -10.08 13.07
N GLN A 235 -8.55 -11.33 12.85
CA GLN A 235 -7.33 -11.89 13.45
C GLN A 235 -6.04 -11.22 12.95
N VAL A 236 -5.93 -10.88 11.69
CA VAL A 236 -4.75 -10.13 11.19
C VAL A 236 -4.72 -8.70 11.74
N LEU A 237 -5.87 -8.05 11.94
CA LEU A 237 -5.95 -6.74 12.58
C LEU A 237 -5.65 -6.79 14.08
N ASN A 238 -6.04 -7.86 14.78
CA ASN A 238 -5.67 -8.07 16.18
C ASN A 238 -4.15 -8.09 16.34
N TYR A 239 -3.43 -8.76 15.42
CA TYR A 239 -1.98 -8.77 15.45
C TYR A 239 -1.38 -7.39 15.15
N ILE A 240 -1.92 -6.61 14.21
CA ILE A 240 -1.49 -5.22 13.99
C ILE A 240 -1.63 -4.39 15.26
N MET A 241 -2.77 -4.47 15.95
CA MET A 241 -2.98 -3.75 17.21
C MET A 241 -2.00 -4.19 18.30
N HIS A 242 -1.71 -5.49 18.39
CA HIS A 242 -0.70 -6.01 19.33
C HIS A 242 0.72 -5.56 18.98
N ALA A 243 1.06 -5.50 17.68
CA ALA A 243 2.40 -5.19 17.19
C ALA A 243 2.79 -3.71 17.33
N GLN A 244 1.86 -2.83 17.70
CA GLN A 244 2.12 -1.41 17.90
C GLN A 244 3.17 -1.20 19.00
N ASP A 245 4.11 -0.27 18.79
CA ASP A 245 5.05 0.19 19.81
C ASP A 245 4.28 0.71 21.03
N PRO A 246 4.45 0.10 22.23
CA PRO A 246 3.69 0.49 23.39
C PRO A 246 4.03 1.89 23.92
N SER A 247 5.21 2.39 23.62
CA SER A 247 5.71 3.68 24.10
C SER A 247 5.55 4.79 23.08
N GLY A 248 5.91 4.55 21.81
CA GLY A 248 5.92 5.55 20.76
C GLY A 248 4.73 5.51 19.81
N GLY A 249 3.86 4.51 19.91
CA GLY A 249 2.58 4.44 19.17
C GLY A 249 2.68 4.13 17.68
N GLY A 250 3.87 3.94 17.13
CA GLY A 250 4.09 3.56 15.74
C GLY A 250 4.24 2.05 15.53
N TRP A 251 4.63 1.67 14.32
CA TRP A 251 5.00 0.30 13.93
C TRP A 251 6.30 0.32 13.16
N ARG A 252 7.04 -0.80 13.20
CA ARG A 252 8.25 -1.02 12.43
C ARG A 252 8.31 -2.46 11.91
N TYR A 253 9.49 -2.94 11.52
CA TYR A 253 9.69 -4.24 10.86
C TYR A 253 9.30 -5.44 11.71
N ALA A 254 9.52 -5.38 13.02
CA ALA A 254 9.03 -6.38 13.97
C ALA A 254 8.02 -5.78 14.94
N ALA A 255 7.24 -6.65 15.58
CA ALA A 255 6.25 -6.24 16.58
C ALA A 255 6.90 -5.48 17.75
N ARG A 256 6.22 -4.42 18.22
CA ARG A 256 6.57 -3.63 19.40
C ARG A 256 7.90 -2.86 19.32
N GLN A 257 8.44 -2.68 18.12
CA GLN A 257 9.60 -1.82 17.86
C GLN A 257 9.18 -0.36 17.71
N ARG A 258 10.12 0.57 18.01
CA ARG A 258 9.93 2.00 17.76
C ARG A 258 9.58 2.24 16.30
N GLY A 259 8.49 2.97 16.07
CA GLY A 259 7.87 3.12 14.75
C GLY A 259 8.66 3.96 13.75
N ASP A 260 8.25 3.83 12.48
CA ASP A 260 8.57 4.73 11.38
C ASP A 260 7.31 5.08 10.57
N THR A 261 7.37 6.22 9.86
CA THR A 261 6.22 6.76 9.14
C THR A 261 5.75 5.85 7.99
N SER A 262 6.66 5.16 7.31
CA SER A 262 6.31 4.28 6.19
C SER A 262 5.48 3.09 6.67
N MET A 263 5.95 2.44 7.74
CA MET A 263 5.23 1.32 8.35
C MET A 263 3.88 1.75 8.91
N VAL A 264 3.84 2.90 9.61
CA VAL A 264 2.60 3.48 10.15
C VAL A 264 1.56 3.68 9.05
N GLY A 265 1.98 4.12 7.85
CA GLY A 265 1.07 4.31 6.72
C GLY A 265 0.33 3.02 6.32
N TRP A 266 1.04 1.91 6.18
CA TRP A 266 0.44 0.62 5.81
C TRP A 266 -0.46 0.05 6.91
N GLN A 267 -0.03 0.13 8.18
CA GLN A 267 -0.83 -0.39 9.29
C GLN A 267 -2.12 0.43 9.50
N ILE A 268 -2.05 1.76 9.39
CA ILE A 268 -3.26 2.60 9.45
C ILE A 268 -4.21 2.30 8.29
N MET A 269 -3.70 2.05 7.07
CA MET A 269 -4.56 1.63 5.96
C MET A 269 -5.26 0.30 6.23
N ALA A 270 -4.56 -0.68 6.81
CA ALA A 270 -5.15 -1.96 7.19
C ALA A 270 -6.25 -1.78 8.25
N LEU A 271 -5.97 -1.03 9.32
CA LEU A 271 -6.95 -0.73 10.37
C LEU A 271 -8.15 0.03 9.81
N LYS A 272 -7.93 0.98 8.88
CA LYS A 272 -9.04 1.72 8.23
C LYS A 272 -9.89 0.80 7.34
N SER A 273 -9.27 -0.10 6.56
CA SER A 273 -10.00 -1.10 5.78
C SER A 273 -10.87 -1.98 6.66
N GLY A 274 -10.33 -2.42 7.81
CA GLY A 274 -11.08 -3.18 8.80
C GLY A 274 -12.23 -2.40 9.43
N SER A 275 -12.00 -1.14 9.80
CA SER A 275 -13.06 -0.27 10.33
C SER A 275 -14.21 -0.09 9.31
N MET A 276 -13.86 0.08 8.03
CA MET A 276 -14.87 0.16 6.94
C MET A 276 -15.61 -1.17 6.73
N ALA A 277 -15.02 -2.27 7.14
CA ALA A 277 -15.61 -3.61 7.14
C ALA A 277 -16.43 -3.91 8.41
N TYR A 278 -16.58 -2.95 9.32
CA TYR A 278 -17.23 -3.08 10.62
C TYR A 278 -16.52 -4.05 11.58
N LEU A 279 -15.20 -4.25 11.39
CA LEU A 279 -14.35 -5.02 12.30
C LEU A 279 -13.97 -4.18 13.51
N LYS A 280 -13.62 -4.86 14.61
CA LYS A 280 -13.28 -4.22 15.87
C LYS A 280 -11.86 -3.68 15.84
N ILE A 281 -11.73 -2.38 16.02
CA ILE A 281 -10.46 -1.66 16.16
C ILE A 281 -10.47 -0.95 17.53
N ASP A 282 -9.40 -1.17 18.32
CA ASP A 282 -9.27 -0.47 19.60
C ASP A 282 -8.94 1.01 19.38
N PRO A 283 -9.78 1.95 19.83
CA PRO A 283 -9.50 3.38 19.68
C PRO A 283 -8.19 3.84 20.34
N ALA A 284 -7.69 3.12 21.36
CA ALA A 284 -6.40 3.41 21.98
C ALA A 284 -5.23 3.25 21.01
N VAL A 285 -5.32 2.27 20.10
CA VAL A 285 -4.31 2.06 19.04
C VAL A 285 -4.26 3.26 18.10
N ILE A 286 -5.40 3.82 17.76
CA ILE A 286 -5.48 4.99 16.87
C ILE A 286 -4.92 6.23 17.57
N ARG A 287 -5.26 6.49 18.85
CA ARG A 287 -4.69 7.62 19.61
C ARG A 287 -3.16 7.53 19.69
N LYS A 288 -2.61 6.34 19.94
CA LYS A 288 -1.14 6.16 19.95
C LYS A 288 -0.53 6.39 18.58
N ALA A 289 -1.19 5.99 17.49
CA ALA A 289 -0.72 6.28 16.14
C ALA A 289 -0.72 7.81 15.86
N GLU A 290 -1.68 8.56 16.42
CA GLU A 290 -1.68 10.03 16.36
C GLU A 290 -0.49 10.61 17.11
N GLU A 291 -0.17 10.11 18.31
CA GLU A 291 1.01 10.54 19.09
C GLU A 291 2.31 10.29 18.32
N PHE A 292 2.43 9.13 17.65
CA PHE A 292 3.56 8.87 16.77
C PHE A 292 3.65 9.90 15.64
N LEU A 293 2.55 10.16 14.94
CA LEU A 293 2.52 11.13 13.85
C LEU A 293 2.84 12.55 14.35
N ASP A 294 2.46 12.90 15.58
CA ASP A 294 2.86 14.18 16.22
C ASP A 294 4.36 14.26 16.45
N SER A 295 5.00 13.14 16.78
CA SER A 295 6.46 13.09 17.06
C SER A 295 7.33 13.24 15.80
N VAL A 296 6.78 12.98 14.61
CA VAL A 296 7.53 13.02 13.34
C VAL A 296 7.09 14.16 12.40
N GLN A 297 6.11 14.98 12.80
CA GLN A 297 5.60 16.08 12.00
C GLN A 297 6.50 17.32 12.01
N MET A 298 6.42 18.09 10.94
CA MET A 298 6.93 19.45 10.79
C MET A 298 5.87 20.38 10.17
N ASP A 299 6.15 21.67 10.15
CA ASP A 299 5.28 22.69 9.51
C ASP A 299 3.82 22.64 10.03
N GLY A 300 3.67 22.36 11.33
CA GLY A 300 2.35 22.23 11.96
C GLY A 300 1.51 21.13 11.32
N GLY A 301 2.11 19.97 11.04
CA GLY A 301 1.47 18.78 10.46
C GLY A 301 1.32 18.79 8.94
N ALA A 302 2.00 19.71 8.23
CA ALA A 302 1.96 19.72 6.77
C ALA A 302 3.06 18.86 6.13
N SER A 303 4.10 18.48 6.89
CA SER A 303 5.23 17.66 6.46
C SER A 303 5.57 16.64 7.55
N TYR A 304 6.21 15.54 7.16
CA TYR A 304 6.57 14.44 8.05
C TYR A 304 7.96 13.89 7.70
N GLY A 305 8.73 13.54 8.73
CA GLY A 305 9.97 12.80 8.59
C GLY A 305 9.76 11.29 8.77
N TYR A 306 10.84 10.52 8.84
CA TYR A 306 10.81 9.06 8.92
C TYR A 306 10.63 8.57 10.38
N THR A 307 11.64 8.72 11.22
CA THR A 307 11.62 8.35 12.65
C THR A 307 11.69 9.56 13.58
N GLY A 308 11.72 10.75 13.03
CA GLY A 308 11.74 12.05 13.70
C GLY A 308 11.19 13.12 12.77
N PRO A 309 11.06 14.38 13.23
CA PRO A 309 10.55 15.47 12.42
C PRO A 309 11.35 15.66 11.12
N GLY A 310 10.66 15.89 10.01
CA GLY A 310 11.31 16.07 8.71
C GLY A 310 10.35 16.50 7.60
N ARG A 311 10.95 16.83 6.45
CA ARG A 311 10.22 17.26 5.26
C ARG A 311 10.71 16.46 4.05
N ARG A 312 10.18 15.25 3.87
CA ARG A 312 10.49 14.39 2.73
C ARG A 312 9.20 14.11 1.94
N PRO A 313 9.25 14.03 0.60
CA PRO A 313 8.06 13.81 -0.22
C PRO A 313 7.25 12.58 0.18
N ALA A 314 7.87 11.40 0.26
CA ALA A 314 7.17 10.15 0.56
C ALA A 314 6.56 10.16 1.96
N THR A 315 7.35 10.41 3.01
CA THR A 315 6.85 10.40 4.39
C THR A 315 5.83 11.50 4.65
N SER A 316 5.94 12.67 3.98
CA SER A 316 4.93 13.73 4.07
C SER A 316 3.60 13.30 3.45
N ALA A 317 3.63 12.64 2.30
CA ALA A 317 2.41 12.11 1.68
C ALA A 317 1.77 11.01 2.55
N ILE A 318 2.57 10.11 3.13
CA ILE A 318 2.12 9.05 4.04
C ILE A 318 1.50 9.65 5.30
N GLY A 319 2.19 10.58 5.96
CA GLY A 319 1.70 11.19 7.20
C GLY A 319 0.40 11.96 6.99
N LEU A 320 0.29 12.74 5.90
CA LEU A 320 -0.94 13.44 5.55
C LEU A 320 -2.10 12.49 5.27
N LEU A 321 -1.86 11.41 4.51
CA LEU A 321 -2.88 10.41 4.22
C LEU A 321 -3.33 9.70 5.50
N SER A 322 -2.37 9.31 6.36
CA SER A 322 -2.64 8.69 7.65
C SER A 322 -3.52 9.58 8.53
N ARG A 323 -3.20 10.89 8.64
CA ARG A 323 -4.05 11.86 9.35
C ARG A 323 -5.46 11.94 8.80
N MET A 324 -5.60 11.91 7.47
CA MET A 324 -6.93 11.91 6.83
C MET A 324 -7.71 10.63 7.14
N TYR A 325 -7.04 9.47 7.19
CA TYR A 325 -7.68 8.20 7.55
C TYR A 325 -8.14 8.15 9.00
N ILE A 326 -7.43 8.83 9.91
CA ILE A 326 -7.79 8.88 11.33
C ILE A 326 -8.65 10.08 11.73
N GLY A 327 -9.10 10.92 10.76
CA GLY A 327 -10.14 11.91 11.02
C GLY A 327 -9.87 13.35 10.59
N TRP A 328 -8.66 13.69 10.12
CA TRP A 328 -8.46 15.06 9.61
C TRP A 328 -9.28 15.30 8.35
N SER A 329 -10.05 16.37 8.37
CA SER A 329 -10.86 16.74 7.22
C SER A 329 -9.97 17.21 6.05
N PRO A 330 -10.41 17.08 4.80
CA PRO A 330 -9.71 17.65 3.63
C PRO A 330 -9.52 19.17 3.73
N SER A 331 -10.33 19.85 4.53
CA SER A 331 -10.23 21.28 4.76
C SER A 331 -9.29 21.65 5.91
N HIS A 332 -8.74 20.69 6.63
CA HIS A 332 -7.77 20.93 7.72
C HIS A 332 -6.60 21.78 7.23
N PRO A 333 -6.16 22.84 7.99
CA PRO A 333 -5.11 23.75 7.53
C PRO A 333 -3.81 23.06 7.13
N ALA A 334 -3.37 22.05 7.88
CA ALA A 334 -2.17 21.28 7.56
C ALA A 334 -2.33 20.47 6.28
N VAL A 335 -3.48 19.81 6.07
CA VAL A 335 -3.77 19.07 4.82
C VAL A 335 -3.73 20.01 3.62
N LYS A 336 -4.32 21.22 3.73
CA LYS A 336 -4.26 22.23 2.67
C LYS A 336 -2.82 22.65 2.34
N ARG A 337 -1.97 22.89 3.35
CA ARG A 337 -0.56 23.26 3.12
C ARG A 337 0.22 22.11 2.53
N GLY A 338 0.10 20.90 3.08
CA GLY A 338 0.76 19.71 2.58
C GLY A 338 0.35 19.34 1.15
N ALA A 339 -0.94 19.40 0.82
CA ALA A 339 -1.41 19.16 -0.54
C ALA A 339 -0.88 20.21 -1.55
N LYS A 340 -0.76 21.49 -1.15
CA LYS A 340 -0.09 22.50 -1.97
C LYS A 340 1.39 22.14 -2.21
N GLN A 341 2.09 21.67 -1.19
CA GLN A 341 3.48 21.25 -1.32
C GLN A 341 3.62 20.03 -2.24
N ILE A 342 2.75 19.03 -2.10
CA ILE A 342 2.68 17.88 -3.01
C ILE A 342 2.40 18.33 -4.45
N ALA A 343 1.51 19.31 -4.65
CA ALA A 343 1.25 19.87 -5.97
C ALA A 343 2.46 20.59 -6.58
N VAL A 344 3.33 21.20 -5.76
CA VAL A 344 4.59 21.82 -6.19
C VAL A 344 5.63 20.74 -6.58
N TRP A 345 5.78 19.68 -5.78
CA TRP A 345 6.69 18.58 -6.11
C TRP A 345 6.26 17.86 -7.40
N GLY A 346 4.95 17.77 -7.65
CA GLY A 346 4.41 17.03 -8.78
C GLY A 346 4.58 15.52 -8.66
N PRO A 347 4.23 14.76 -9.72
CA PRO A 347 4.61 13.36 -9.84
C PRO A 347 6.13 13.21 -9.94
N LEU A 348 6.69 12.24 -9.21
CA LEU A 348 8.11 11.90 -9.23
C LEU A 348 8.31 10.59 -9.99
N PRO A 349 8.84 10.61 -11.24
CA PRO A 349 9.00 9.41 -12.05
C PRO A 349 9.94 8.36 -11.47
N ASP A 350 10.77 8.75 -10.53
CA ASP A 350 11.74 7.90 -9.82
C ASP A 350 11.24 7.41 -8.45
N ASN A 351 10.02 7.79 -8.03
CA ASN A 351 9.52 7.43 -6.71
C ASN A 351 8.04 7.01 -6.75
N MET A 352 7.79 5.75 -7.15
CA MET A 352 6.44 5.18 -7.23
C MET A 352 5.78 5.13 -5.85
N TYR A 353 6.55 4.95 -4.79
CA TYR A 353 6.03 4.92 -3.42
C TYR A 353 5.41 6.26 -3.02
N TYR A 354 6.14 7.36 -3.24
CA TYR A 354 5.60 8.70 -3.08
C TYR A 354 4.34 8.91 -3.93
N ASN A 355 4.42 8.58 -5.22
CA ASN A 355 3.33 8.78 -6.17
C ASN A 355 2.04 8.10 -5.73
N TYR A 356 2.14 6.89 -5.17
CA TYR A 356 0.98 6.15 -4.65
C TYR A 356 0.28 6.89 -3.51
N TYR A 357 1.02 7.36 -2.51
CA TYR A 357 0.43 8.10 -1.39
C TYR A 357 -0.01 9.50 -1.79
N ALA A 358 0.81 10.20 -2.56
CA ALA A 358 0.51 11.55 -3.02
C ALA A 358 -0.76 11.62 -3.88
N ALA A 359 -0.97 10.65 -4.78
CA ALA A 359 -2.20 10.57 -5.58
C ALA A 359 -3.46 10.46 -4.69
N GLN A 360 -3.39 9.69 -3.62
CA GLN A 360 -4.49 9.55 -2.67
C GLN A 360 -4.72 10.87 -1.88
N VAL A 361 -3.66 11.50 -1.35
CA VAL A 361 -3.78 12.81 -0.67
C VAL A 361 -4.41 13.84 -1.60
N MET A 362 -3.92 13.95 -2.82
CA MET A 362 -4.44 14.90 -3.81
C MET A 362 -5.89 14.65 -4.15
N PHE A 363 -6.25 13.37 -4.37
CA PHE A 363 -7.64 12.99 -4.66
C PHE A 363 -8.57 13.28 -3.47
N GLN A 364 -8.19 12.87 -2.26
CA GLN A 364 -9.00 13.07 -1.06
C GLN A 364 -9.15 14.56 -0.73
N HIS A 365 -8.06 15.34 -0.74
CA HIS A 365 -8.08 16.78 -0.46
C HIS A 365 -8.98 17.54 -1.45
N THR A 366 -8.86 17.26 -2.74
CA THR A 366 -9.59 17.97 -3.80
C THR A 366 -10.95 17.35 -4.11
N ARG A 367 -11.24 16.16 -3.57
CA ARG A 367 -12.40 15.33 -3.94
C ARG A 367 -12.44 15.04 -5.45
N GLY A 368 -11.26 14.94 -6.07
CA GLY A 368 -11.12 14.73 -7.51
C GLY A 368 -11.64 15.90 -8.37
N LYS A 369 -11.57 17.16 -7.90
CA LYS A 369 -12.09 18.35 -8.58
C LYS A 369 -11.12 19.52 -8.48
N GLY A 370 -11.36 20.55 -9.30
CA GLY A 370 -10.61 21.81 -9.26
C GLY A 370 -9.30 21.78 -10.08
N ALA A 371 -8.64 22.94 -10.19
CA ALA A 371 -7.46 23.12 -11.07
C ALA A 371 -6.25 22.30 -10.58
N MET A 372 -6.03 22.27 -9.24
CA MET A 372 -4.94 21.53 -8.63
C MET A 372 -5.04 20.03 -8.96
N TRP A 373 -6.22 19.43 -8.81
CA TRP A 373 -6.45 18.05 -9.19
C TRP A 373 -6.28 17.80 -10.69
N ARG A 374 -6.87 18.66 -11.52
CA ARG A 374 -6.79 18.48 -12.98
C ARG A 374 -5.34 18.44 -13.47
N LYS A 375 -4.49 19.34 -12.93
CA LYS A 375 -3.07 19.36 -13.29
C LYS A 375 -2.35 18.10 -12.80
N TRP A 376 -2.40 17.83 -11.50
CA TRP A 376 -1.78 16.64 -10.90
C TRP A 376 -2.19 15.36 -11.62
N ASN A 377 -3.48 15.17 -11.79
CA ASN A 377 -4.03 13.97 -12.40
C ASN A 377 -3.66 13.84 -13.88
N ALA A 378 -3.64 14.93 -14.63
CA ALA A 378 -3.22 14.88 -16.03
C ALA A 378 -1.77 14.45 -16.17
N ASP A 379 -0.88 15.06 -15.38
CA ASP A 379 0.55 14.74 -15.39
C ASP A 379 0.79 13.27 -15.00
N MET A 380 0.23 12.82 -13.87
CA MET A 380 0.36 11.45 -13.36
C MET A 380 -0.21 10.41 -14.32
N ARG A 381 -1.45 10.60 -14.75
CA ARG A 381 -2.14 9.67 -15.65
C ARG A 381 -1.44 9.55 -16.99
N THR A 382 -1.08 10.68 -17.62
CA THR A 382 -0.40 10.67 -18.91
C THR A 382 0.93 9.93 -18.81
N TRP A 383 1.73 10.28 -17.81
CA TRP A 383 2.99 9.60 -17.58
C TRP A 383 2.83 8.08 -17.42
N LEU A 384 1.88 7.63 -16.58
CA LEU A 384 1.66 6.19 -16.35
C LEU A 384 1.14 5.48 -17.62
N VAL A 385 0.18 6.07 -18.35
CA VAL A 385 -0.36 5.46 -19.57
C VAL A 385 0.69 5.36 -20.67
N ASP A 386 1.55 6.39 -20.79
CA ASP A 386 2.59 6.42 -21.82
C ASP A 386 3.76 5.49 -21.50
N SER A 387 4.15 5.39 -20.23
CA SER A 387 5.26 4.53 -19.76
C SER A 387 4.91 3.06 -19.58
N GLN A 388 3.63 2.67 -19.68
CA GLN A 388 3.24 1.26 -19.61
C GLN A 388 3.85 0.46 -20.77
N ILE A 389 4.43 -0.70 -20.47
CA ILE A 389 4.93 -1.62 -21.50
C ILE A 389 3.76 -2.15 -22.34
N LYS A 390 3.93 -2.13 -23.68
CA LYS A 390 2.84 -2.44 -24.64
C LYS A 390 3.13 -3.66 -25.51
N THR A 391 4.30 -4.26 -25.38
CA THR A 391 4.75 -5.39 -26.23
C THR A 391 5.46 -6.47 -25.41
N GLY A 392 5.47 -7.68 -25.92
CA GLY A 392 6.12 -8.83 -25.28
C GLY A 392 5.37 -9.34 -24.05
N HIS A 393 6.02 -10.23 -23.29
CA HIS A 393 5.46 -10.82 -22.07
C HIS A 393 5.27 -9.80 -20.93
N GLU A 394 5.98 -8.67 -21.00
CA GLU A 394 5.87 -7.56 -20.04
C GLU A 394 4.66 -6.64 -20.31
N THR A 395 3.86 -6.90 -21.35
CA THR A 395 2.72 -6.06 -21.73
C THR A 395 1.78 -5.83 -20.55
N GLY A 396 1.50 -4.56 -20.25
CA GLY A 396 0.62 -4.14 -19.16
C GLY A 396 1.36 -3.82 -17.86
N SER A 397 2.65 -4.10 -17.77
CA SER A 397 3.45 -3.82 -16.56
C SER A 397 4.21 -2.50 -16.63
N TRP A 398 4.76 -2.11 -15.48
CA TRP A 398 5.71 -1.00 -15.33
C TRP A 398 6.96 -1.45 -14.59
N PHE A 399 8.06 -0.81 -14.89
CA PHE A 399 9.27 -0.90 -14.11
C PHE A 399 10.02 0.45 -14.13
N MET A 400 10.45 0.88 -12.97
CA MET A 400 11.30 2.05 -12.78
C MET A 400 12.50 1.62 -11.94
N ALA A 401 13.72 1.90 -12.44
CA ALA A 401 14.97 1.36 -11.88
C ALA A 401 15.42 2.03 -10.57
N THR A 402 14.57 2.81 -9.91
CA THR A 402 14.92 3.66 -8.76
C THR A 402 14.06 3.37 -7.53
N GLY A 403 14.48 3.86 -6.39
CA GLY A 403 13.77 3.66 -5.11
C GLY A 403 13.66 2.18 -4.75
N HIS A 404 12.48 1.76 -4.30
CA HIS A 404 12.23 0.39 -3.85
C HIS A 404 12.05 -0.64 -4.97
N ALA A 405 12.20 -0.22 -6.23
CA ALA A 405 12.03 -1.12 -7.38
C ALA A 405 13.07 -2.24 -7.44
N GLY A 406 14.28 -2.02 -6.90
CA GLY A 406 15.29 -3.09 -6.79
C GLY A 406 14.83 -4.24 -5.88
N SER A 407 14.09 -3.93 -4.82
CA SER A 407 13.56 -4.93 -3.87
C SER A 407 12.25 -5.56 -4.34
N GLY A 408 11.29 -4.73 -4.75
CA GLY A 408 9.95 -5.19 -5.15
C GLY A 408 9.79 -5.51 -6.63
N GLY A 409 10.74 -5.11 -7.47
CA GLY A 409 10.76 -5.42 -8.88
C GLY A 409 9.59 -4.86 -9.69
N ARG A 410 9.36 -5.48 -10.82
CA ARG A 410 8.27 -5.16 -11.74
C ARG A 410 6.89 -5.35 -11.09
N LEU A 411 6.73 -6.37 -10.26
CA LEU A 411 5.46 -6.63 -9.56
C LEU A 411 5.06 -5.45 -8.68
N TYR A 412 5.99 -4.94 -7.88
CA TYR A 412 5.78 -3.76 -7.03
C TYR A 412 5.39 -2.53 -7.86
N CYS A 413 6.17 -2.22 -8.90
CA CYS A 413 5.90 -1.07 -9.76
C CYS A 413 4.53 -1.17 -10.43
N THR A 414 4.19 -2.35 -10.95
CA THR A 414 2.92 -2.61 -11.64
C THR A 414 1.74 -2.48 -10.69
N SER A 415 1.83 -3.06 -9.50
CA SER A 415 0.75 -2.98 -8.51
C SER A 415 0.49 -1.53 -8.07
N LEU A 416 1.53 -0.76 -7.75
CA LEU A 416 1.36 0.64 -7.35
C LEU A 416 0.86 1.52 -8.49
N ALA A 417 1.42 1.38 -9.71
CA ALA A 417 0.96 2.13 -10.88
C ALA A 417 -0.52 1.88 -11.18
N THR A 418 -0.96 0.63 -11.09
CA THR A 418 -2.36 0.26 -11.28
C THR A 418 -3.24 0.92 -10.23
N MET A 419 -2.87 0.82 -8.93
CA MET A 419 -3.62 1.44 -7.85
C MET A 419 -3.67 2.97 -7.94
N ILE A 420 -2.64 3.62 -8.49
CA ILE A 420 -2.67 5.07 -8.77
C ILE A 420 -3.71 5.39 -9.86
N LEU A 421 -3.77 4.60 -10.94
CA LEU A 421 -4.76 4.77 -11.99
C LEU A 421 -6.19 4.46 -11.55
N GLU A 422 -6.36 3.68 -10.49
CA GLU A 422 -7.65 3.34 -9.85
C GLU A 422 -8.14 4.39 -8.85
N VAL A 423 -7.37 5.42 -8.56
CA VAL A 423 -7.67 6.40 -7.50
C VAL A 423 -9.06 7.01 -7.59
N TYR A 424 -9.66 7.07 -8.78
CA TYR A 424 -10.98 7.65 -9.05
C TYR A 424 -12.13 6.91 -8.36
N TYR A 425 -12.03 5.61 -8.21
CA TYR A 425 -13.08 4.72 -7.70
C TYR A 425 -12.61 3.80 -6.56
N ARG A 426 -11.30 3.52 -6.46
CA ARG A 426 -10.74 2.67 -5.40
C ARG A 426 -11.00 3.26 -4.01
N HIS A 427 -10.70 4.54 -3.87
CA HIS A 427 -10.90 5.30 -2.66
C HIS A 427 -12.03 6.31 -2.90
N MET A 428 -13.27 5.84 -2.97
CA MET A 428 -14.41 6.76 -2.84
C MET A 428 -14.07 7.71 -1.69
N PRO A 429 -14.31 9.04 -1.84
CA PRO A 429 -13.93 9.97 -0.80
C PRO A 429 -14.37 9.37 0.53
N ILE A 430 -13.42 9.07 1.39
CA ILE A 430 -13.62 8.63 2.78
C ILE A 430 -14.61 9.57 3.48
N LEU A 431 -14.92 10.63 2.83
CA LEU A 431 -15.65 11.85 3.16
C LEU A 431 -17.02 12.03 2.50
N LEU A 432 -17.70 10.99 2.13
CA LEU A 432 -19.15 11.08 2.23
C LEU A 432 -19.43 11.27 3.73
N GLU A 433 -20.07 12.38 4.09
CA GLU A 433 -20.25 12.92 5.44
C GLU A 433 -20.55 11.92 6.58
N SER A 434 -20.92 10.69 6.26
CA SER A 434 -21.15 9.58 7.19
C SER A 434 -19.93 8.72 7.53
N ALA A 435 -18.80 8.87 6.80
CA ALA A 435 -17.58 8.09 7.05
C ALA A 435 -16.46 8.92 7.70
N THR A 436 -16.66 10.24 7.84
CA THR A 436 -15.71 11.19 8.44
C THR A 436 -16.24 11.97 9.61
N ALA A 437 -17.55 11.90 9.89
CA ALA A 437 -18.11 12.42 11.15
C ALA A 437 -17.62 11.61 12.36
N SER A 438 -17.13 10.40 12.14
CA SER A 438 -16.40 9.60 13.12
C SER A 438 -15.16 9.02 12.43
N GLY A 439 -13.96 9.42 12.81
CA GLY A 439 -12.71 8.82 12.38
C GLY A 439 -12.78 7.29 12.50
N PHE A 440 -12.39 6.75 13.60
CA PHE A 440 -12.77 5.44 14.08
C PHE A 440 -13.95 5.63 15.05
N PRO A 441 -14.99 4.78 15.03
CA PRO A 441 -16.06 4.86 16.04
C PRO A 441 -15.42 4.71 17.43
N ASP A 442 -15.90 5.52 18.37
CA ASP A 442 -15.54 5.46 19.79
C ASP A 442 -15.88 4.09 20.40
#